data_be58ecf0dc0d6c19ac0c31a4b5442de9
#
_entry.id   be58ecf0dc0d6c19ac0c31a4b5442de9
#
_cell.length_a   1.000
_cell.length_b   1.000
_cell.length_c   1.000
_cell.angle_alpha   90.00
_cell.angle_beta   90.00
_cell.angle_gamma   90.00
#
_symmetry.space_group_name_H-M   'P 1'
#
loop_
_entity.id
_entity.type
_entity.pdbx_description
1 polymer ?
#
loop_
_entity_poly.entity_id
_entity_poly.type
_entity_poly.pdbx_seq_one_letter_code
_entity_poly.pdbx_strand_id
1 'polypeptide(L)'
;SGPMPISDPYIMGVHHYDKFPKGNGEMGPNESLSGRKKGNDFNPENDWRMYHGEKIPGFPHHPHRGFEIISIVPEGFADHFDSKGSKGRYGQGDVQLMNAGSGVLHSEMFPLVNDDKENPLRLFQIWLNLPGKNKLTDPDYKMIWKENLPEGNFEDKNGANVNVKVVLGEYQGVKSVDPLKNSWAADPNNHVGIAMITLDPNTTFTLPNVSSTMKRYVLFYDGKSTIDIDSYKLQQDQLADLMGDQEIEIINGDSPAKILILEGEP
;
A
#
# COMPACT_ATOMS: atom_id res chain seq x y z
N SER A 1 -12.36 -5.68 -4.02
CA SER A 1 -11.86 -4.78 -5.05
C SER A 1 -10.72 -5.45 -5.81
N GLY A 2 -10.72 -5.32 -7.14
CA GLY A 2 -9.68 -5.86 -8.00
C GLY A 2 -8.43 -4.96 -8.05
N PRO A 3 -7.45 -5.30 -8.92
CA PRO A 3 -6.27 -4.46 -9.11
C PRO A 3 -6.64 -3.04 -9.54
N MET A 4 -5.84 -2.07 -9.07
CA MET A 4 -5.99 -0.67 -9.47
C MET A 4 -5.62 -0.51 -10.96
N PRO A 5 -6.32 0.35 -11.73
CA PRO A 5 -5.98 0.62 -13.13
C PRO A 5 -4.80 1.60 -13.23
N ILE A 6 -3.62 1.15 -12.86
CA ILE A 6 -2.36 1.89 -12.90
C ILE A 6 -1.43 1.34 -13.97
N SER A 7 -0.43 2.11 -14.35
CA SER A 7 0.52 1.76 -15.42
C SER A 7 1.97 2.01 -15.01
N ASP A 8 2.91 1.58 -15.85
CA ASP A 8 4.35 1.76 -15.62
C ASP A 8 4.67 3.16 -15.07
N PRO A 9 5.50 3.29 -14.03
CA PRO A 9 6.41 2.28 -13.47
C PRO A 9 5.75 1.26 -12.53
N TYR A 10 4.46 1.35 -12.29
CA TYR A 10 3.73 0.41 -11.46
C TYR A 10 3.10 -0.68 -12.31
N ILE A 11 3.45 -1.94 -12.02
CA ILE A 11 2.91 -3.11 -12.72
C ILE A 11 1.53 -3.45 -12.19
N MET A 12 1.36 -3.34 -10.88
CA MET A 12 0.13 -3.68 -10.18
C MET A 12 0.02 -2.91 -8.87
N GLY A 13 -1.19 -2.63 -8.46
CA GLY A 13 -1.51 -2.17 -7.12
C GLY A 13 -2.82 -2.81 -6.67
N VAL A 14 -2.85 -3.31 -5.45
CA VAL A 14 -4.06 -3.85 -4.83
C VAL A 14 -4.26 -3.28 -3.45
N HIS A 15 -5.51 -3.17 -3.06
CA HIS A 15 -5.93 -2.79 -1.73
C HIS A 15 -6.77 -3.92 -1.15
N HIS A 16 -6.22 -4.63 -0.18
CA HIS A 16 -6.95 -5.63 0.60
C HIS A 16 -7.52 -4.98 1.85
N TYR A 17 -8.82 -5.09 2.02
CA TYR A 17 -9.50 -4.69 3.25
C TYR A 17 -10.45 -5.81 3.66
N ASP A 18 -10.11 -6.48 4.76
CA ASP A 18 -10.80 -7.65 5.25
C ASP A 18 -11.17 -7.49 6.72
N LYS A 19 -12.46 -7.66 7.03
CA LYS A 19 -12.96 -7.64 8.39
C LYS A 19 -12.91 -9.05 8.98
N PHE A 20 -11.69 -9.60 9.11
CA PHE A 20 -11.52 -10.95 9.62
C PHE A 20 -12.14 -11.10 11.01
N PRO A 21 -12.81 -12.24 11.28
CA PRO A 21 -13.40 -12.54 12.58
C PRO A 21 -12.32 -12.82 13.64
N LYS A 22 -12.76 -13.21 14.82
CA LYS A 22 -11.89 -13.73 15.88
C LYS A 22 -11.10 -14.92 15.38
N GLY A 23 -9.90 -15.10 15.90
CA GLY A 23 -9.08 -16.27 15.66
C GLY A 23 -9.59 -17.52 16.39
N ASN A 24 -9.13 -18.67 15.92
CA ASN A 24 -9.48 -19.99 16.44
C ASN A 24 -8.41 -20.62 17.34
N GLY A 25 -7.43 -19.84 17.78
CA GLY A 25 -6.27 -20.33 18.53
C GLY A 25 -5.11 -20.84 17.66
N GLU A 26 -5.34 -21.00 16.36
CA GLU A 26 -4.35 -21.46 15.37
C GLU A 26 -4.16 -20.44 14.22
N MET A 27 -4.44 -19.16 14.49
CA MET A 27 -4.33 -18.04 13.55
C MET A 27 -5.29 -18.09 12.34
N GLY A 28 -6.21 -19.02 12.32
CA GLY A 28 -7.30 -19.10 11.36
C GLY A 28 -8.59 -18.48 11.90
N PRO A 29 -9.63 -18.35 11.06
CA PRO A 29 -10.91 -17.78 11.51
C PRO A 29 -11.69 -18.75 12.40
N ASN A 30 -12.29 -18.21 13.47
CA ASN A 30 -13.22 -18.95 14.32
C ASN A 30 -14.64 -18.89 13.75
N GLU A 31 -14.75 -19.19 12.46
CA GLU A 31 -16.01 -19.27 11.71
C GLU A 31 -15.95 -20.41 10.70
N SER A 32 -17.13 -20.86 10.27
CA SER A 32 -17.22 -21.90 9.25
C SER A 32 -16.71 -21.40 7.89
N LEU A 33 -15.91 -22.21 7.23
CA LEU A 33 -15.46 -21.99 5.84
C LEU A 33 -16.40 -22.67 4.83
N SER A 34 -17.53 -23.21 5.27
CA SER A 34 -18.52 -23.83 4.39
C SER A 34 -19.01 -22.84 3.33
N GLY A 35 -19.05 -23.28 2.08
CA GLY A 35 -19.46 -22.44 0.94
C GLY A 35 -18.34 -21.57 0.35
N ARG A 36 -17.17 -21.50 0.98
CA ARG A 36 -16.00 -20.80 0.41
C ARG A 36 -15.20 -21.72 -0.50
N LYS A 37 -14.59 -21.14 -1.52
CA LYS A 37 -13.69 -21.88 -2.43
C LYS A 37 -12.31 -21.98 -1.79
N LYS A 38 -12.01 -23.08 -1.12
CA LYS A 38 -10.67 -23.31 -0.55
C LYS A 38 -9.58 -23.12 -1.60
N GLY A 39 -8.54 -22.35 -1.25
CA GLY A 39 -7.41 -22.05 -2.12
C GLY A 39 -7.68 -21.02 -3.21
N ASN A 40 -8.91 -20.52 -3.36
CA ASN A 40 -9.28 -19.51 -4.36
C ASN A 40 -10.52 -18.70 -3.92
N ASP A 41 -10.42 -18.05 -2.77
CA ASP A 41 -11.50 -17.27 -2.14
C ASP A 41 -11.27 -15.78 -2.29
N PHE A 42 -11.82 -15.20 -3.37
CA PHE A 42 -11.61 -13.80 -3.76
C PHE A 42 -12.90 -12.99 -3.89
N ASN A 43 -14.05 -13.50 -3.45
CA ASN A 43 -15.32 -12.80 -3.65
C ASN A 43 -15.32 -11.42 -2.97
N PRO A 44 -15.42 -10.31 -3.76
CA PRO A 44 -15.37 -8.95 -3.21
C PRO A 44 -16.60 -8.58 -2.36
N GLU A 45 -17.70 -9.34 -2.47
CA GLU A 45 -18.92 -9.11 -1.69
C GLU A 45 -18.82 -9.66 -0.26
N ASN A 46 -17.86 -10.53 0.02
CA ASN A 46 -17.60 -11.02 1.36
C ASN A 46 -16.89 -9.96 2.21
N ASP A 47 -17.18 -9.89 3.49
CA ASP A 47 -16.50 -8.99 4.42
C ASP A 47 -15.03 -9.37 4.63
N TRP A 48 -14.67 -10.62 4.36
CA TRP A 48 -13.31 -11.12 4.43
C TRP A 48 -13.11 -12.32 3.50
N ARG A 49 -11.86 -12.61 3.14
CA ARG A 49 -11.46 -13.62 2.16
C ARG A 49 -10.28 -14.44 2.66
N MET A 50 -10.31 -15.73 2.37
CA MET A 50 -9.17 -16.62 2.64
C MET A 50 -8.06 -16.50 1.60
N TYR A 51 -8.36 -15.93 0.44
CA TYR A 51 -7.46 -15.89 -0.73
C TYR A 51 -7.03 -17.29 -1.16
N HIS A 52 -5.73 -17.57 -1.22
CA HIS A 52 -5.21 -18.91 -1.51
C HIS A 52 -4.97 -19.75 -0.24
N GLY A 53 -5.18 -19.18 0.94
CA GLY A 53 -5.07 -19.91 2.20
C GLY A 53 -6.22 -20.88 2.43
N GLU A 54 -5.93 -21.99 3.07
CA GLU A 54 -6.94 -23.02 3.40
C GLU A 54 -7.34 -23.05 4.88
N LYS A 55 -6.40 -22.74 5.77
CA LYS A 55 -6.61 -22.68 7.23
C LYS A 55 -6.35 -21.27 7.77
N ILE A 56 -5.28 -20.65 7.30
CA ILE A 56 -4.89 -19.28 7.60
C ILE A 56 -5.07 -18.48 6.31
N PRO A 57 -5.71 -17.30 6.35
CA PRO A 57 -5.83 -16.47 5.14
C PRO A 57 -4.46 -16.07 4.59
N GLY A 58 -4.40 -15.84 3.30
CA GLY A 58 -3.20 -15.30 2.67
C GLY A 58 -2.79 -15.99 1.39
N PHE A 59 -1.51 -15.83 1.07
CA PHE A 59 -0.91 -16.30 -0.17
C PHE A 59 0.26 -17.24 0.16
N PRO A 60 0.06 -18.57 0.12
CA PRO A 60 1.13 -19.55 0.28
C PRO A 60 2.24 -19.37 -0.76
N HIS A 61 3.30 -20.15 -0.70
CA HIS A 61 4.48 -20.00 -1.54
C HIS A 61 4.17 -19.75 -3.01
N HIS A 62 4.68 -18.65 -3.54
CA HIS A 62 4.56 -18.26 -4.93
C HIS A 62 5.79 -17.44 -5.36
N PRO A 63 6.13 -17.43 -6.69
CA PRO A 63 7.34 -16.76 -7.16
C PRO A 63 7.10 -15.34 -7.63
N HIS A 64 8.16 -14.53 -7.54
CA HIS A 64 8.28 -13.24 -8.20
C HIS A 64 9.65 -13.08 -8.83
N ARG A 65 9.74 -12.28 -9.91
CA ARG A 65 10.98 -12.01 -10.62
C ARG A 65 10.91 -10.69 -11.37
N GLY A 66 11.96 -9.88 -11.26
CA GLY A 66 12.17 -8.71 -12.11
C GLY A 66 11.42 -7.44 -11.70
N PHE A 67 10.92 -7.38 -10.46
CA PHE A 67 10.27 -6.17 -9.92
C PHE A 67 10.37 -6.12 -8.39
N GLU A 68 10.01 -4.98 -7.84
CA GLU A 68 9.94 -4.75 -6.40
C GLU A 68 8.50 -4.83 -5.91
N ILE A 69 8.30 -5.48 -4.77
CA ILE A 69 7.02 -5.58 -4.10
C ILE A 69 7.07 -4.74 -2.82
N ILE A 70 6.16 -3.77 -2.73
CA ILE A 70 6.03 -2.85 -1.60
C ILE A 70 4.72 -3.19 -0.91
N SER A 71 4.81 -3.65 0.34
CA SER A 71 3.64 -4.01 1.13
C SER A 71 3.51 -3.05 2.30
N ILE A 72 2.38 -2.35 2.37
CA ILE A 72 2.04 -1.40 3.42
C ILE A 72 0.87 -1.99 4.20
N VAL A 73 1.04 -2.18 5.51
CA VAL A 73 0.02 -2.80 6.36
C VAL A 73 -0.40 -1.83 7.46
N PRO A 74 -1.33 -0.90 7.18
CA PRO A 74 -1.80 0.06 8.19
C PRO A 74 -2.51 -0.60 9.35
N GLU A 75 -3.18 -1.73 9.12
CA GLU A 75 -4.04 -2.41 10.08
C GLU A 75 -3.95 -3.91 9.90
N GLY A 76 -3.85 -4.65 11.00
CA GLY A 76 -3.65 -6.10 10.98
C GLY A 76 -2.19 -6.50 10.82
N PHE A 77 -1.95 -7.77 10.47
CA PHE A 77 -0.62 -8.36 10.38
C PHE A 77 -0.44 -9.20 9.12
N ALA A 78 0.79 -9.23 8.63
CA ALA A 78 1.24 -10.16 7.60
C ALA A 78 2.48 -10.91 8.09
N ASP A 79 2.52 -12.21 7.79
CA ASP A 79 3.67 -13.08 8.03
C ASP A 79 4.39 -13.33 6.71
N HIS A 80 5.63 -12.89 6.62
CA HIS A 80 6.48 -13.09 5.45
C HIS A 80 7.53 -14.15 5.73
N PHE A 81 7.76 -15.01 4.74
CA PHE A 81 8.87 -15.95 4.70
C PHE A 81 9.31 -16.13 3.25
N ASP A 82 10.62 -16.05 2.97
CA ASP A 82 11.13 -16.16 1.60
C ASP A 82 12.32 -17.09 1.44
N SER A 83 12.61 -17.42 0.18
CA SER A 83 13.69 -18.33 -0.21
C SER A 83 15.09 -17.78 0.05
N LYS A 84 15.22 -16.51 0.43
CA LYS A 84 16.52 -15.91 0.83
C LYS A 84 16.72 -15.91 2.34
N GLY A 85 15.77 -16.42 3.10
CA GLY A 85 15.82 -16.53 4.55
C GLY A 85 15.28 -15.32 5.31
N SER A 86 14.75 -14.30 4.61
CA SER A 86 14.04 -13.22 5.28
C SER A 86 12.71 -13.73 5.80
N LYS A 87 12.37 -13.35 7.02
CA LYS A 87 11.12 -13.74 7.67
C LYS A 87 10.73 -12.73 8.73
N GLY A 88 9.45 -12.57 8.96
CA GLY A 88 8.96 -11.71 10.02
C GLY A 88 7.46 -11.53 9.98
N ARG A 89 6.92 -11.16 11.13
CA ARG A 89 5.56 -10.65 11.28
C ARG A 89 5.62 -9.15 11.35
N TYR A 90 4.82 -8.48 10.53
CA TYR A 90 4.75 -7.03 10.48
C TYR A 90 3.30 -6.58 10.28
N GLY A 91 3.03 -5.34 10.63
CA GLY A 91 1.71 -4.76 10.52
C GLY A 91 1.53 -3.53 11.40
N GLN A 92 0.29 -3.09 11.60
CA GLN A 92 -0.04 -1.93 12.45
C GLN A 92 0.76 -0.67 12.08
N GLY A 93 0.97 -0.45 10.77
CA GLY A 93 1.70 0.68 10.22
C GLY A 93 3.08 0.37 9.64
N ASP A 94 3.55 -0.88 9.72
CA ASP A 94 4.83 -1.31 9.16
C ASP A 94 4.78 -1.42 7.63
N VAL A 95 5.95 -1.30 7.00
CA VAL A 95 6.13 -1.38 5.55
C VAL A 95 7.25 -2.37 5.23
N GLN A 96 7.01 -3.24 4.24
CA GLN A 96 8.01 -4.17 3.71
C GLN A 96 8.37 -3.82 2.28
N LEU A 97 9.66 -3.72 1.99
CA LEU A 97 10.21 -3.61 0.65
C LEU A 97 10.91 -4.93 0.28
N MET A 98 10.53 -5.54 -0.83
CA MET A 98 11.19 -6.75 -1.35
C MET A 98 11.47 -6.58 -2.83
N ASN A 99 12.75 -6.49 -3.20
CA ASN A 99 13.17 -6.56 -4.59
C ASN A 99 13.36 -8.02 -4.97
N ALA A 100 12.51 -8.53 -5.84
CA ALA A 100 12.58 -9.92 -6.26
C ALA A 100 13.77 -10.22 -7.19
N GLY A 101 14.26 -9.20 -7.93
CA GLY A 101 15.44 -9.33 -8.77
C GLY A 101 15.41 -10.59 -9.65
N SER A 102 16.45 -11.40 -9.55
CA SER A 102 16.60 -12.65 -10.30
C SER A 102 15.61 -13.76 -9.92
N GLY A 103 14.90 -13.60 -8.82
CA GLY A 103 13.83 -14.50 -8.40
C GLY A 103 13.79 -14.76 -6.90
N VAL A 104 12.58 -14.73 -6.36
CA VAL A 104 12.26 -15.04 -4.96
C VAL A 104 10.99 -15.89 -4.92
N LEU A 105 11.00 -16.92 -4.08
CA LEU A 105 9.80 -17.61 -3.62
C LEU A 105 9.45 -17.07 -2.25
N HIS A 106 8.22 -16.66 -2.03
CA HIS A 106 7.77 -16.22 -0.71
C HIS A 106 6.33 -16.63 -0.40
N SER A 107 6.01 -16.58 0.87
CA SER A 107 4.65 -16.68 1.37
C SER A 107 4.29 -15.41 2.13
N GLU A 108 3.03 -15.02 2.03
CA GLU A 108 2.44 -13.89 2.74
C GLU A 108 1.13 -14.36 3.37
N MET A 109 1.16 -14.66 4.66
CA MET A 109 -0.03 -15.11 5.38
C MET A 109 -0.56 -13.98 6.27
N PHE A 110 -1.87 -13.99 6.50
CA PHE A 110 -2.55 -12.99 7.32
C PHE A 110 -3.04 -13.64 8.62
N PRO A 111 -2.18 -13.70 9.66
CA PRO A 111 -2.52 -14.42 10.89
C PRO A 111 -3.58 -13.67 11.68
N LEU A 112 -4.63 -14.38 12.09
CA LEU A 112 -5.63 -13.87 13.01
C LEU A 112 -5.13 -14.08 14.44
N VAL A 113 -4.39 -13.13 14.95
CA VAL A 113 -3.66 -13.24 16.23
C VAL A 113 -4.54 -13.01 17.46
N ASN A 114 -5.71 -12.39 17.28
CA ASN A 114 -6.64 -12.14 18.37
C ASN A 114 -7.75 -13.21 18.36
N ASP A 115 -7.88 -13.94 19.46
CA ASP A 115 -8.95 -14.94 19.64
C ASP A 115 -10.17 -14.37 20.38
N ASP A 116 -10.01 -13.23 21.03
CA ASP A 116 -11.02 -12.55 21.84
C ASP A 116 -11.74 -11.41 21.13
N LYS A 117 -11.20 -10.94 20.02
CA LYS A 117 -11.75 -9.84 19.20
C LYS A 117 -11.50 -10.06 17.72
N GLU A 118 -12.15 -9.26 16.88
CA GLU A 118 -11.94 -9.26 15.43
C GLU A 118 -10.51 -8.90 15.05
N ASN A 119 -10.10 -9.31 13.84
CA ASN A 119 -8.77 -9.12 13.28
C ASN A 119 -8.85 -8.37 11.95
N PRO A 120 -9.23 -7.09 11.92
CA PRO A 120 -9.30 -6.36 10.66
C PRO A 120 -7.91 -6.26 10.02
N LEU A 121 -7.88 -6.42 8.70
CA LEU A 121 -6.67 -6.26 7.90
C LEU A 121 -6.89 -5.20 6.84
N ARG A 122 -5.94 -4.28 6.74
CA ARG A 122 -5.80 -3.39 5.59
C ARG A 122 -4.38 -3.50 5.08
N LEU A 123 -4.23 -3.81 3.80
CA LEU A 123 -2.93 -4.01 3.17
C LEU A 123 -2.95 -3.44 1.75
N PHE A 124 -1.97 -2.61 1.45
CA PHE A 124 -1.68 -2.19 0.08
C PHE A 124 -0.47 -2.97 -0.39
N GLN A 125 -0.57 -3.61 -1.56
CA GLN A 125 0.59 -4.17 -2.22
C GLN A 125 0.78 -3.50 -3.57
N ILE A 126 1.95 -2.91 -3.76
CA ILE A 126 2.32 -2.15 -4.94
C ILE A 126 3.53 -2.83 -5.59
N TRP A 127 3.42 -3.13 -6.87
CA TRP A 127 4.50 -3.69 -7.67
C TRP A 127 5.14 -2.59 -8.50
N LEU A 128 6.38 -2.25 -8.13
CA LEU A 128 7.20 -1.24 -8.81
C LEU A 128 8.16 -1.95 -9.77
N ASN A 129 8.10 -1.59 -11.04
CA ASN A 129 8.94 -2.20 -12.08
C ASN A 129 10.41 -1.88 -11.85
N LEU A 130 11.29 -2.76 -12.36
CA LEU A 130 12.72 -2.54 -12.43
C LEU A 130 13.14 -2.26 -13.88
N PRO A 131 14.13 -1.37 -14.10
CA PRO A 131 14.71 -1.22 -15.42
C PRO A 131 15.39 -2.51 -15.87
N GLY A 132 15.47 -2.73 -17.18
CA GLY A 132 16.02 -3.97 -17.75
C GLY A 132 17.38 -4.37 -17.16
N LYS A 133 18.26 -3.40 -16.94
CA LYS A 133 19.59 -3.61 -16.34
C LYS A 133 19.57 -4.17 -14.91
N ASN A 134 18.45 -3.95 -14.16
CA ASN A 134 18.32 -4.36 -12.76
C ASN A 134 17.37 -5.55 -12.56
N LYS A 135 16.72 -6.05 -13.63
CA LYS A 135 15.72 -7.14 -13.50
C LYS A 135 16.29 -8.47 -12.98
N LEU A 136 17.59 -8.69 -13.14
CA LEU A 136 18.25 -9.90 -12.70
C LEU A 136 19.30 -9.66 -11.60
N THR A 137 19.20 -8.55 -10.89
CA THR A 137 20.02 -8.29 -9.70
C THR A 137 19.71 -9.29 -8.59
N ASP A 138 20.62 -9.42 -7.63
CA ASP A 138 20.34 -10.21 -6.44
C ASP A 138 19.11 -9.67 -5.73
N PRO A 139 18.22 -10.53 -5.23
CA PRO A 139 17.11 -10.14 -4.40
C PRO A 139 17.56 -9.37 -3.16
N ASP A 140 16.74 -8.40 -2.76
CA ASP A 140 17.02 -7.54 -1.62
C ASP A 140 15.75 -7.33 -0.79
N TYR A 141 15.91 -7.01 0.49
CA TYR A 141 14.81 -6.94 1.45
C TYR A 141 15.06 -5.86 2.50
N LYS A 142 14.02 -5.11 2.83
CA LYS A 142 14.06 -4.13 3.92
C LYS A 142 12.71 -4.09 4.63
N MET A 143 12.72 -4.23 5.96
CA MET A 143 11.57 -3.94 6.81
C MET A 143 11.70 -2.51 7.35
N ILE A 144 10.64 -1.72 7.19
CA ILE A 144 10.53 -0.39 7.77
C ILE A 144 9.46 -0.46 8.84
N TRP A 145 9.89 -0.56 10.10
CA TRP A 145 8.98 -0.55 11.23
C TRP A 145 8.29 0.81 11.31
N LYS A 146 7.05 0.85 11.78
CA LYS A 146 6.27 2.10 11.85
C LYS A 146 7.00 3.22 12.60
N GLU A 147 7.81 2.87 13.61
CA GLU A 147 8.60 3.81 14.41
C GLU A 147 9.71 4.48 13.60
N ASN A 148 10.12 3.86 12.50
CA ASN A 148 11.17 4.35 11.61
C ASN A 148 10.60 4.90 10.28
N LEU A 149 9.29 4.77 10.06
CA LEU A 149 8.65 5.34 8.88
C LEU A 149 8.55 6.85 9.04
N PRO A 150 9.18 7.66 8.15
CA PRO A 150 9.14 9.10 8.25
C PRO A 150 7.72 9.65 8.21
N GLU A 151 7.41 10.53 9.14
CA GLU A 151 6.08 11.09 9.35
C GLU A 151 6.19 12.56 9.71
N GLY A 152 5.24 13.36 9.25
CA GLY A 152 5.10 14.77 9.61
C GLY A 152 3.64 15.18 9.74
N ASN A 153 3.40 16.16 10.60
CA ASN A 153 2.10 16.80 10.78
C ASN A 153 2.22 18.24 10.34
N PHE A 154 1.28 18.70 9.52
CA PHE A 154 1.27 20.04 8.95
C PHE A 154 -0.10 20.66 9.12
N GLU A 155 -0.12 21.98 9.23
CA GLU A 155 -1.34 22.75 9.10
C GLU A 155 -1.45 23.29 7.67
N ASP A 156 -2.66 23.19 7.09
CA ASP A 156 -2.93 23.83 5.82
C ASP A 156 -3.13 25.35 5.98
N LYS A 157 -3.42 26.04 4.89
CA LYS A 157 -3.65 27.51 4.89
C LYS A 157 -4.78 27.96 5.82
N ASN A 158 -5.65 27.07 6.26
CA ASN A 158 -6.78 27.33 7.15
C ASN A 158 -6.57 26.81 8.58
N GLY A 159 -5.38 26.30 8.91
CA GLY A 159 -5.05 25.73 10.22
C GLY A 159 -5.57 24.31 10.46
N ALA A 160 -6.06 23.63 9.42
CA ALA A 160 -6.50 22.24 9.53
C ALA A 160 -5.32 21.28 9.36
N ASN A 161 -5.34 20.15 10.09
CA ASN A 161 -4.21 19.24 10.13
C ASN A 161 -4.15 18.25 8.97
N VAL A 162 -2.94 18.04 8.48
CA VAL A 162 -2.58 17.00 7.50
C VAL A 162 -1.46 16.15 8.08
N ASN A 163 -1.66 14.84 8.12
CA ASN A 163 -0.60 13.88 8.48
C ASN A 163 -0.05 13.24 7.23
N VAL A 164 1.29 13.22 7.11
CA VAL A 164 2.01 12.67 5.97
C VAL A 164 2.95 11.57 6.44
N LYS A 165 2.77 10.35 5.92
CA LYS A 165 3.71 9.22 6.11
C LYS A 165 4.32 8.89 4.76
N VAL A 166 5.65 8.89 4.66
CA VAL A 166 6.36 8.74 3.39
C VAL A 166 7.04 7.38 3.33
N VAL A 167 6.60 6.56 2.37
CA VAL A 167 7.18 5.24 2.09
C VAL A 167 8.36 5.36 1.11
N LEU A 168 8.19 6.10 0.03
CA LEU A 168 9.22 6.44 -0.95
C LEU A 168 9.07 7.89 -1.39
N GLY A 169 10.17 8.54 -1.69
CA GLY A 169 10.18 9.93 -2.16
C GLY A 169 10.15 10.96 -1.03
N GLU A 170 9.63 12.13 -1.33
CA GLU A 170 9.59 13.27 -0.40
C GLU A 170 8.28 14.04 -0.58
N TYR A 171 7.61 14.34 0.52
CA TYR A 171 6.36 15.10 0.53
C TYR A 171 6.36 16.09 1.69
N GLN A 172 6.10 17.36 1.42
CA GLN A 172 6.08 18.43 2.43
C GLN A 172 7.36 18.50 3.27
N GLY A 173 8.52 18.22 2.67
CA GLY A 173 9.80 18.19 3.36
C GLY A 173 10.07 16.92 4.18
N VAL A 174 9.13 15.99 4.24
CA VAL A 174 9.33 14.67 4.85
C VAL A 174 9.90 13.72 3.81
N LYS A 175 11.12 13.24 4.03
CA LYS A 175 11.84 12.35 3.12
C LYS A 175 11.80 10.91 3.62
N SER A 176 11.56 9.95 2.72
CA SER A 176 11.60 8.51 3.03
C SER A 176 12.98 8.08 3.55
N VAL A 177 13.05 6.93 4.22
CA VAL A 177 14.32 6.21 4.40
C VAL A 177 14.90 5.85 3.03
N ASP A 178 16.18 5.52 2.97
CA ASP A 178 16.81 5.12 1.71
C ASP A 178 16.06 3.93 1.09
N PRO A 179 15.72 3.99 -0.20
CA PRO A 179 15.14 2.85 -0.89
C PRO A 179 16.17 1.73 -1.04
N LEU A 180 15.70 0.56 -1.49
CA LEU A 180 16.61 -0.53 -1.87
C LEU A 180 17.52 -0.05 -3.02
N LYS A 181 18.79 -0.43 -2.98
CA LYS A 181 19.86 0.11 -3.88
C LYS A 181 19.59 -0.06 -5.37
N ASN A 182 18.88 -1.12 -5.77
CA ASN A 182 18.54 -1.40 -7.18
C ASN A 182 17.09 -1.08 -7.51
N SER A 183 16.36 -0.43 -6.60
CA SER A 183 14.99 0.05 -6.84
C SER A 183 14.97 1.15 -7.89
N TRP A 184 13.88 1.24 -8.65
CA TRP A 184 13.59 2.39 -9.51
C TRP A 184 13.57 3.71 -8.72
N ALA A 185 13.18 3.63 -7.44
CA ALA A 185 13.15 4.76 -6.52
C ALA A 185 14.54 5.22 -6.06
N ALA A 186 15.60 4.47 -6.33
CA ALA A 186 16.97 4.82 -5.90
C ALA A 186 17.53 6.03 -6.64
N ASP A 187 17.05 6.33 -7.86
CA ASP A 187 17.37 7.53 -8.59
C ASP A 187 16.27 8.58 -8.39
N PRO A 188 16.58 9.73 -7.77
CA PRO A 188 15.58 10.79 -7.53
C PRO A 188 14.96 11.35 -8.83
N ASN A 189 15.67 11.26 -9.97
CA ASN A 189 15.14 11.70 -11.25
C ASN A 189 13.97 10.86 -11.76
N ASN A 190 13.76 9.68 -11.19
CA ASN A 190 12.63 8.84 -11.52
C ASN A 190 11.34 9.25 -10.78
N HIS A 191 11.41 10.24 -9.91
CA HIS A 191 10.28 10.86 -9.20
C HIS A 191 9.34 9.84 -8.53
N VAL A 192 9.89 8.70 -8.08
CA VAL A 192 9.07 7.69 -7.39
C VAL A 192 8.66 8.22 -6.03
N GLY A 193 7.36 8.25 -5.80
CA GLY A 193 6.80 8.67 -4.54
C GLY A 193 5.63 7.77 -4.13
N ILE A 194 5.65 7.33 -2.88
CA ILE A 194 4.52 6.64 -2.25
C ILE A 194 4.34 7.25 -0.88
N ALA A 195 3.15 7.79 -0.63
CA ALA A 195 2.83 8.40 0.65
C ALA A 195 1.39 8.09 1.06
N MET A 196 1.18 8.02 2.37
CA MET A 196 -0.13 7.90 2.99
C MET A 196 -0.46 9.21 3.69
N ILE A 197 -1.55 9.83 3.27
CA ILE A 197 -1.97 11.14 3.76
C ILE A 197 -3.28 11.00 4.51
N THR A 198 -3.32 11.48 5.76
CA THR A 198 -4.54 11.61 6.53
C THR A 198 -4.94 13.09 6.57
N LEU A 199 -6.15 13.36 6.13
CA LEU A 199 -6.72 14.70 6.01
C LEU A 199 -7.80 14.90 7.08
N ASP A 200 -7.65 15.90 7.92
CA ASP A 200 -8.74 16.37 8.77
C ASP A 200 -9.87 16.96 7.92
N PRO A 201 -11.08 17.13 8.47
CA PRO A 201 -12.17 17.78 7.74
C PRO A 201 -11.76 19.13 7.17
N ASN A 202 -12.18 19.40 5.95
CA ASN A 202 -11.99 20.67 5.23
C ASN A 202 -10.53 21.09 4.99
N THR A 203 -9.59 20.12 5.00
CA THR A 203 -8.19 20.39 4.67
C THR A 203 -7.97 20.47 3.17
N THR A 204 -6.95 21.23 2.79
CA THR A 204 -6.39 21.25 1.43
C THR A 204 -4.97 20.73 1.47
N PHE A 205 -4.70 19.69 0.66
CA PHE A 205 -3.37 19.15 0.45
C PHE A 205 -2.94 19.39 -1.00
N THR A 206 -1.75 19.94 -1.21
CA THR A 206 -1.29 20.34 -2.53
C THR A 206 -0.14 19.44 -2.99
N LEU A 207 -0.28 18.85 -4.19
CA LEU A 207 0.79 18.17 -4.90
C LEU A 207 1.45 19.16 -5.86
N PRO A 208 2.79 19.30 -5.84
CA PRO A 208 3.47 20.26 -6.70
C PRO A 208 3.52 19.81 -8.17
N ASN A 209 3.75 20.75 -9.07
CA ASN A 209 4.18 20.47 -10.42
C ASN A 209 5.57 19.84 -10.38
N VAL A 210 5.76 18.69 -11.02
CA VAL A 210 7.04 17.95 -11.01
C VAL A 210 7.52 17.63 -12.42
N SER A 211 6.76 16.85 -13.20
CA SER A 211 7.19 16.34 -14.49
C SER A 211 6.01 16.01 -15.39
N SER A 212 6.14 16.31 -16.69
CA SER A 212 5.09 16.00 -17.68
C SER A 212 5.00 14.52 -18.05
N THR A 213 6.00 13.74 -17.70
CA THR A 213 6.09 12.31 -18.07
C THR A 213 5.77 11.39 -16.92
N MET A 214 5.84 11.88 -15.66
CA MET A 214 5.53 11.05 -14.50
C MET A 214 4.06 10.68 -14.43
N LYS A 215 3.80 9.48 -13.90
CA LYS A 215 2.46 9.05 -13.51
C LYS A 215 2.15 9.52 -12.11
N ARG A 216 0.89 9.88 -11.88
CA ARG A 216 0.41 10.39 -10.60
C ARG A 216 -0.97 9.84 -10.32
N TYR A 217 -1.09 9.06 -9.24
CA TYR A 217 -2.35 8.46 -8.82
C TYR A 217 -2.67 8.82 -7.39
N VAL A 218 -3.94 9.07 -7.13
CA VAL A 218 -4.46 9.28 -5.78
C VAL A 218 -5.62 8.32 -5.55
N LEU A 219 -5.47 7.41 -4.59
CA LEU A 219 -6.52 6.50 -4.15
C LEU A 219 -7.14 7.06 -2.86
N PHE A 220 -8.43 7.34 -2.89
CA PHE A 220 -9.20 7.66 -1.69
C PHE A 220 -9.69 6.35 -1.07
N TYR A 221 -9.01 5.88 0.00
CA TYR A 221 -9.27 4.54 0.52
C TYR A 221 -10.10 4.50 1.80
N ASP A 222 -10.26 5.61 2.51
CA ASP A 222 -11.06 5.64 3.73
C ASP A 222 -11.60 7.06 4.00
N GLY A 223 -12.92 7.18 4.11
CA GLY A 223 -13.61 8.42 4.45
C GLY A 223 -15.07 8.41 4.01
N LYS A 224 -15.87 9.24 4.65
CA LYS A 224 -17.35 9.30 4.44
C LYS A 224 -17.77 10.39 3.47
N SER A 225 -17.04 11.51 3.44
CA SER A 225 -17.30 12.62 2.53
C SER A 225 -16.59 12.42 1.21
N THR A 226 -16.88 13.26 0.23
CA THR A 226 -16.14 13.31 -1.04
C THR A 226 -14.88 14.16 -0.88
N ILE A 227 -13.90 13.89 -1.75
CA ILE A 227 -12.70 14.70 -1.93
C ILE A 227 -12.80 15.39 -3.29
N ASP A 228 -12.58 16.71 -3.32
CA ASP A 228 -12.55 17.46 -4.56
C ASP A 228 -11.12 17.54 -5.09
N ILE A 229 -10.93 17.10 -6.34
CA ILE A 229 -9.68 17.25 -7.09
C ILE A 229 -10.04 17.93 -8.41
N ASP A 230 -9.62 19.17 -8.58
CA ASP A 230 -10.07 20.04 -9.66
C ASP A 230 -11.62 20.14 -9.66
N SER A 231 -12.26 19.77 -10.77
CA SER A 231 -13.73 19.75 -10.90
C SER A 231 -14.35 18.38 -10.57
N TYR A 232 -13.53 17.40 -10.16
CA TYR A 232 -13.99 16.03 -9.90
C TYR A 232 -14.21 15.79 -8.41
N LYS A 233 -15.30 15.09 -8.09
CA LYS A 233 -15.58 14.60 -6.74
C LYS A 233 -15.23 13.12 -6.65
N LEU A 234 -14.21 12.82 -5.84
CA LEU A 234 -13.77 11.46 -5.58
C LEU A 234 -14.51 10.90 -4.37
N GLN A 235 -15.05 9.70 -4.51
CA GLN A 235 -15.66 8.93 -3.42
C GLN A 235 -14.69 7.87 -2.91
N GLN A 236 -14.96 7.33 -1.73
CA GLN A 236 -14.17 6.23 -1.18
C GLN A 236 -14.06 5.08 -2.19
N ASP A 237 -12.88 4.47 -2.26
CA ASP A 237 -12.49 3.39 -3.16
C ASP A 237 -12.35 3.80 -4.63
N GLN A 238 -12.30 5.08 -4.92
CA GLN A 238 -12.00 5.60 -6.25
C GLN A 238 -10.55 6.05 -6.39
N LEU A 239 -10.02 5.88 -7.58
CA LEU A 239 -8.66 6.28 -7.96
C LEU A 239 -8.74 7.45 -8.97
N ALA A 240 -7.94 8.49 -8.73
CA ALA A 240 -7.72 9.57 -9.69
C ALA A 240 -6.38 9.36 -10.40
N ASP A 241 -6.39 9.52 -11.72
CA ASP A 241 -5.19 9.57 -12.58
C ASP A 241 -4.97 11.04 -12.94
N LEU A 242 -3.87 11.62 -12.49
CA LEU A 242 -3.61 13.06 -12.50
C LEU A 242 -2.38 13.43 -13.30
N MET A 243 -2.34 14.67 -13.75
CA MET A 243 -1.18 15.22 -14.45
C MET A 243 -0.03 15.50 -13.48
N GLY A 244 1.19 15.07 -13.83
CA GLY A 244 2.39 15.31 -13.04
C GLY A 244 3.00 16.70 -13.23
N ASP A 245 2.65 17.40 -14.30
CA ASP A 245 3.14 18.73 -14.65
C ASP A 245 2.20 19.86 -14.25
N GLN A 246 1.27 19.60 -13.34
CA GLN A 246 0.38 20.59 -12.79
C GLN A 246 0.40 20.54 -11.27
N GLU A 247 0.23 21.69 -10.64
CA GLU A 247 -0.07 21.74 -9.23
C GLU A 247 -1.51 21.27 -9.01
N ILE A 248 -1.69 20.32 -8.10
CA ILE A 248 -3.00 19.71 -7.83
C ILE A 248 -3.40 20.00 -6.39
N GLU A 249 -4.53 20.65 -6.18
CA GLU A 249 -5.14 20.79 -4.87
C GLU A 249 -6.12 19.64 -4.61
N ILE A 250 -5.96 18.99 -3.47
CA ILE A 250 -6.83 17.92 -2.97
C ILE A 250 -7.59 18.52 -1.78
N ILE A 251 -8.90 18.70 -1.92
CA ILE A 251 -9.73 19.38 -0.92
C ILE A 251 -10.66 18.34 -0.28
N ASN A 252 -10.47 18.12 1.02
CA ASN A 252 -11.31 17.19 1.77
C ASN A 252 -12.65 17.83 2.12
N GLY A 253 -13.67 16.99 2.23
CA GLY A 253 -14.99 17.37 2.72
C GLY A 253 -15.06 17.48 4.24
N ASP A 254 -16.25 17.31 4.80
CA ASP A 254 -16.56 17.60 6.21
C ASP A 254 -16.26 16.43 7.19
N SER A 255 -15.64 15.35 6.72
CA SER A 255 -15.21 14.24 7.57
C SER A 255 -13.76 13.83 7.28
N PRO A 256 -13.07 13.19 8.24
CA PRO A 256 -11.70 12.73 8.01
C PRO A 256 -11.57 11.82 6.78
N ALA A 257 -10.45 11.93 6.06
CA ALA A 257 -10.18 11.12 4.89
C ALA A 257 -8.72 10.63 4.88
N LYS A 258 -8.51 9.46 4.27
CA LYS A 258 -7.19 8.88 4.05
C LYS A 258 -7.01 8.58 2.57
N ILE A 259 -5.87 9.02 2.04
CA ILE A 259 -5.49 8.81 0.65
C ILE A 259 -4.12 8.16 0.55
N LEU A 260 -3.93 7.39 -0.51
CA LEU A 260 -2.64 6.83 -0.91
C LEU A 260 -2.21 7.53 -2.21
N ILE A 261 -0.98 8.05 -2.23
CA ILE A 261 -0.39 8.67 -3.40
C ILE A 261 0.65 7.72 -4.00
N LEU A 262 0.56 7.51 -5.31
CA LEU A 262 1.53 6.75 -6.09
C LEU A 262 2.03 7.62 -7.23
N GLU A 263 3.34 7.87 -7.27
CA GLU A 263 3.98 8.69 -8.30
C GLU A 263 5.24 8.02 -8.84
N GLY A 264 5.60 8.32 -10.10
CA GLY A 264 6.86 7.86 -10.68
C GLY A 264 6.92 8.01 -12.20
N GLU A 265 8.15 8.15 -12.71
CA GLU A 265 8.43 8.10 -14.16
C GLU A 265 8.27 6.66 -14.66
N PRO A 266 7.72 6.49 -15.88
CA PRO A 266 7.59 5.17 -16.49
C PRO A 266 8.92 4.57 -16.93
#